data_53446fe83d23fcfb7e588c8260520605
#
_entry.id   53446fe83d23fcfb7e588c8260520605
#
_cell.length_a   1.000
_cell.length_b   1.000
_cell.length_c   1.000
_cell.angle_alpha   90.00
_cell.angle_beta   90.00
_cell.angle_gamma   90.00
#
_symmetry.space_group_name_H-M   'P 1'
#
loop_
_entity.id
_entity.type
_entity.pdbx_description
1 polymer ?
#
loop_
_entity_poly.entity_id
_entity_poly.type
_entity_poly.pdbx_seq_one_letter_code
_entity_poly.pdbx_strand_id
1 'polypeptide(L)'
;GVQTCALPILRKAMMFFQDYGISMGIAGKIYSRYGQEIYTIIKQNPYRLADDIDGIGFKTADEIAAKAGIKVDSDFRIRSGILYVLTQAAGQGHIYLPWTELEQGVTALLLIDIRDMERHIMDMAIDKKIVVRENAFGEKCIYASMYYYMEASIAKHLIELNIPYSQDEAEIGQRIAQIEEKNDIILDDIQKQAVHKAVLNGLMVITGGPGTGKTTTINTIIKYFEMEGLEIRLAAPTGRAAKRMAETSGYEAQTIHRLLEICGSASDSQNTGMHFERNEDNPLETDVIIVDEMSMVDVSIMNSLLKAIAVGTRLILVGDVDQLPSVGPGNVLKDIIHSGCFEVVKLEKIFRQAAESEIIMNAHKINKGEPVTLNKYSKDFLFVRRNSPDAIIAAMCTLIKEKLPDYVHADRKDIQILTPTRKSAVGAQRLNRIMQQYLNPPSADKMEKEVGDTIYRVGDKVMQIKNNYQLEWERKSRYGVTYDRGNGIFNGDTGVIEDINFFSEQMLVRFEDDRFVYYDFTQLDELELAYAITIHKSQGSEYPAVLIPMFPGPRMLMNRNLLYTAVTRARTCVCMVGLEDCFHEMAANESEQKRYSSLDLRIQEMENVGI
;
A
#
# COMPACT_ATOMS: atom_id res chain seq x y z
N GLY A 1 -10.51 -40.78 -27.12
CA GLY A 1 -9.92 -41.81 -26.27
C GLY A 1 -9.04 -41.31 -25.11
N VAL A 2 -8.66 -40.04 -25.11
CA VAL A 2 -7.76 -39.48 -24.07
C VAL A 2 -8.53 -38.92 -22.87
N GLN A 3 -9.77 -38.48 -23.07
CA GLN A 3 -10.59 -37.89 -21.99
C GLN A 3 -11.17 -38.91 -20.99
N THR A 4 -11.31 -40.16 -21.33
CA THR A 4 -11.93 -41.18 -20.48
C THR A 4 -11.00 -41.83 -19.45
N CYS A 5 -9.67 -41.74 -19.65
CA CYS A 5 -8.68 -42.27 -18.68
C CYS A 5 -8.28 -41.29 -17.57
N ALA A 6 -8.45 -40.00 -17.77
CA ALA A 6 -8.08 -38.98 -16.77
C ALA A 6 -9.06 -38.90 -15.58
N LEU A 7 -10.34 -39.15 -15.82
CA LEU A 7 -11.40 -39.06 -14.79
C LEU A 7 -11.23 -40.02 -13.61
N PRO A 8 -10.90 -41.33 -13.79
CA PRO A 8 -10.70 -42.24 -12.68
C PRO A 8 -9.44 -41.94 -11.86
N ILE A 9 -8.37 -41.45 -12.52
CA ILE A 9 -7.09 -41.13 -11.88
C ILE A 9 -7.26 -39.84 -11.05
N LEU A 10 -7.90 -38.82 -11.61
CA LEU A 10 -8.23 -37.58 -10.92
C LEU A 10 -9.11 -37.84 -9.71
N ARG A 11 -10.13 -38.69 -9.85
CA ARG A 11 -11.02 -39.08 -8.74
C ARG A 11 -10.26 -39.79 -7.61
N LYS A 12 -9.31 -40.64 -7.96
CA LYS A 12 -8.46 -41.34 -6.97
C LYS A 12 -7.53 -40.40 -6.23
N ALA A 13 -6.97 -39.41 -6.95
CA ALA A 13 -6.19 -38.33 -6.36
C ALA A 13 -7.03 -37.45 -5.43
N MET A 14 -8.26 -37.10 -5.85
CA MET A 14 -9.18 -36.32 -5.03
C MET A 14 -9.60 -37.04 -3.74
N MET A 15 -9.85 -38.34 -3.79
CA MET A 15 -10.13 -39.12 -2.59
C MET A 15 -8.91 -39.16 -1.64
N PHE A 16 -7.71 -39.33 -2.20
CA PHE A 16 -6.46 -39.25 -1.44
C PHE A 16 -6.31 -37.88 -0.75
N PHE A 17 -6.60 -36.78 -1.44
CA PHE A 17 -6.51 -35.46 -0.85
C PHE A 17 -7.54 -35.19 0.25
N GLN A 18 -8.74 -35.79 0.17
CA GLN A 18 -9.75 -35.69 1.21
C GLN A 18 -9.27 -36.31 2.54
N ASP A 19 -8.51 -37.40 2.49
CA ASP A 19 -7.92 -38.01 3.67
C ASP A 19 -6.95 -37.07 4.40
N TYR A 20 -6.33 -36.15 3.65
CA TYR A 20 -5.44 -35.13 4.20
C TYR A 20 -6.15 -33.80 4.50
N GLY A 21 -7.46 -33.70 4.27
CA GLY A 21 -8.26 -32.50 4.55
C GLY A 21 -8.07 -31.37 3.55
N ILE A 22 -7.61 -31.69 2.34
CA ILE A 22 -7.40 -30.71 1.25
C ILE A 22 -8.72 -30.49 0.51
N SER A 23 -9.10 -29.22 0.30
CA SER A 23 -10.30 -28.86 -0.45
C SER A 23 -10.18 -29.24 -1.92
N MET A 24 -11.33 -29.49 -2.58
CA MET A 24 -11.39 -29.90 -4.00
C MET A 24 -10.71 -28.92 -4.94
N GLY A 25 -10.84 -27.60 -4.69
CA GLY A 25 -10.21 -26.56 -5.52
C GLY A 25 -8.69 -26.58 -5.43
N ILE A 26 -8.16 -26.79 -4.23
CA ILE A 26 -6.71 -26.91 -3.99
C ILE A 26 -6.19 -28.25 -4.55
N ALA A 27 -6.94 -29.33 -4.38
CA ALA A 27 -6.57 -30.64 -4.93
C ALA A 27 -6.41 -30.62 -6.46
N GLY A 28 -7.27 -29.87 -7.17
CA GLY A 28 -7.15 -29.66 -8.61
C GLY A 28 -5.85 -28.97 -9.00
N LYS A 29 -5.47 -27.90 -8.31
CA LYS A 29 -4.21 -27.16 -8.53
C LYS A 29 -2.98 -28.05 -8.27
N ILE A 30 -2.98 -28.80 -7.18
CA ILE A 30 -1.91 -29.73 -6.82
C ILE A 30 -1.73 -30.78 -7.91
N TYR A 31 -2.84 -31.38 -8.36
CA TYR A 31 -2.78 -32.43 -9.39
C TYR A 31 -2.34 -31.89 -10.75
N SER A 32 -2.76 -30.67 -11.12
CA SER A 32 -2.30 -30.01 -12.33
C SER A 32 -0.79 -29.77 -12.35
N ARG A 33 -0.19 -29.49 -11.17
CA ARG A 33 1.23 -29.20 -11.04
C ARG A 33 2.10 -30.46 -11.01
N TYR A 34 1.70 -31.49 -10.26
CA TYR A 34 2.54 -32.65 -9.94
C TYR A 34 2.05 -33.97 -10.56
N GLY A 35 0.82 -34.01 -11.05
CA GLY A 35 0.25 -35.27 -11.55
C GLY A 35 0.33 -36.38 -10.53
N GLN A 36 0.89 -37.53 -10.96
CA GLN A 36 1.05 -38.72 -10.11
C GLN A 36 2.21 -38.61 -9.08
N GLU A 37 3.17 -37.70 -9.30
CA GLU A 37 4.30 -37.50 -8.38
C GLU A 37 3.86 -37.01 -7.00
N ILE A 38 2.65 -36.47 -6.91
CA ILE A 38 2.09 -35.94 -5.65
C ILE A 38 2.10 -36.96 -4.51
N TYR A 39 1.85 -38.25 -4.80
CA TYR A 39 1.86 -39.29 -3.78
C TYR A 39 3.24 -39.45 -3.13
N THR A 40 4.29 -39.25 -3.89
CA THR A 40 5.67 -39.29 -3.43
C THR A 40 6.02 -38.02 -2.66
N ILE A 41 5.61 -36.86 -3.18
CA ILE A 41 5.87 -35.55 -2.55
C ILE A 41 5.23 -35.47 -1.17
N ILE A 42 3.95 -35.85 -1.03
CA ILE A 42 3.27 -35.82 0.28
C ILE A 42 3.97 -36.73 1.30
N LYS A 43 4.49 -37.88 0.87
CA LYS A 43 5.18 -38.81 1.76
C LYS A 43 6.61 -38.39 2.09
N GLN A 44 7.30 -37.71 1.20
CA GLN A 44 8.71 -37.35 1.37
C GLN A 44 8.90 -35.94 1.92
N ASN A 45 8.25 -34.95 1.27
CA ASN A 45 8.35 -33.54 1.64
C ASN A 45 7.08 -32.76 1.26
N PRO A 46 6.03 -32.82 2.07
CA PRO A 46 4.78 -32.10 1.81
C PRO A 46 4.91 -30.58 1.86
N TYR A 47 6.00 -30.04 2.44
CA TYR A 47 6.24 -28.59 2.49
C TYR A 47 6.53 -27.99 1.10
N ARG A 48 6.92 -28.80 0.10
CA ARG A 48 6.99 -28.34 -1.29
C ARG A 48 5.65 -27.81 -1.82
N LEU A 49 4.53 -28.26 -1.24
CA LEU A 49 3.22 -27.73 -1.60
C LEU A 49 3.08 -26.24 -1.26
N ALA A 50 3.72 -25.81 -0.16
CA ALA A 50 3.72 -24.40 0.24
C ALA A 50 4.68 -23.54 -0.62
N ASP A 51 5.74 -24.16 -1.16
CA ASP A 51 6.69 -23.48 -2.04
C ASP A 51 6.14 -23.32 -3.47
N ASP A 52 5.36 -24.30 -3.97
CA ASP A 52 5.06 -24.46 -5.39
C ASP A 52 3.58 -24.16 -5.76
N ILE A 53 2.68 -23.98 -4.77
CA ILE A 53 1.22 -23.86 -5.04
C ILE A 53 0.61 -22.69 -4.30
N ASP A 54 0.11 -21.73 -5.06
CA ASP A 54 -0.63 -20.59 -4.52
C ASP A 54 -1.90 -21.03 -3.78
N GLY A 55 -2.03 -20.54 -2.54
CA GLY A 55 -3.14 -20.86 -1.64
C GLY A 55 -2.86 -21.98 -0.64
N ILE A 56 -1.68 -22.60 -0.72
CA ILE A 56 -1.17 -23.52 0.32
C ILE A 56 -0.07 -22.81 1.10
N GLY A 57 -0.37 -22.39 2.33
CA GLY A 57 0.65 -21.84 3.23
C GLY A 57 1.30 -22.93 4.08
N PHE A 58 2.36 -22.55 4.83
CA PHE A 58 3.07 -23.43 5.76
C PHE A 58 2.12 -24.21 6.69
N LYS A 59 1.11 -23.54 7.27
CA LYS A 59 0.17 -24.19 8.21
C LYS A 59 -0.60 -25.35 7.57
N THR A 60 -1.10 -25.16 6.35
CA THR A 60 -1.79 -26.22 5.61
C THR A 60 -0.84 -27.36 5.24
N ALA A 61 0.39 -27.03 4.82
CA ALA A 61 1.41 -28.03 4.53
C ALA A 61 1.82 -28.80 5.80
N ASP A 62 1.90 -28.14 6.95
CA ASP A 62 2.23 -28.74 8.25
C ASP A 62 1.13 -29.70 8.73
N GLU A 63 -0.16 -29.35 8.54
CA GLU A 63 -1.29 -30.26 8.80
C GLU A 63 -1.25 -31.51 7.91
N ILE A 64 -0.91 -31.34 6.63
CA ILE A 64 -0.73 -32.47 5.69
C ILE A 64 0.45 -33.34 6.14
N ALA A 65 1.57 -32.72 6.51
CA ALA A 65 2.77 -33.38 6.97
C ALA A 65 2.51 -34.22 8.22
N ALA A 66 1.78 -33.67 9.19
CA ALA A 66 1.39 -34.38 10.40
C ALA A 66 0.55 -35.62 10.09
N LYS A 67 -0.42 -35.53 9.18
CA LYS A 67 -1.23 -36.67 8.73
C LYS A 67 -0.43 -37.68 7.90
N ALA A 68 0.60 -37.23 7.17
CA ALA A 68 1.51 -38.08 6.43
C ALA A 68 2.54 -38.80 7.32
N GLY A 69 2.58 -38.48 8.63
CA GLY A 69 3.50 -39.08 9.59
C GLY A 69 4.93 -38.52 9.52
N ILE A 70 5.09 -37.33 8.99
CA ILE A 70 6.38 -36.62 8.99
C ILE A 70 6.73 -36.22 10.43
N LYS A 71 7.99 -36.45 10.82
CA LYS A 71 8.46 -36.12 12.17
C LYS A 71 8.41 -34.61 12.42
N VAL A 72 8.05 -34.25 13.65
CA VAL A 72 7.92 -32.84 14.08
C VAL A 72 9.24 -32.07 14.07
N ASP A 73 10.37 -32.78 14.14
CA ASP A 73 11.74 -32.26 14.10
C ASP A 73 12.43 -32.46 12.73
N SER A 74 11.66 -32.73 11.66
CA SER A 74 12.24 -32.97 10.34
C SER A 74 12.88 -31.72 9.78
N ASP A 75 14.02 -31.89 9.09
CA ASP A 75 14.75 -30.78 8.42
C ASP A 75 13.84 -29.96 7.47
N PHE A 76 12.94 -30.64 6.76
CA PHE A 76 11.99 -29.98 5.86
C PHE A 76 11.03 -29.07 6.60
N ARG A 77 10.51 -29.51 7.76
CA ARG A 77 9.63 -28.71 8.60
C ARG A 77 10.34 -27.46 9.13
N ILE A 78 11.54 -27.63 9.65
CA ILE A 78 12.34 -26.53 10.21
C ILE A 78 12.65 -25.50 9.11
N ARG A 79 13.17 -25.95 7.95
CA ARG A 79 13.51 -25.06 6.84
C ARG A 79 12.29 -24.30 6.28
N SER A 80 11.16 -24.99 6.11
CA SER A 80 9.92 -24.34 5.66
C SER A 80 9.38 -23.37 6.72
N GLY A 81 9.51 -23.71 8.01
CA GLY A 81 9.16 -22.83 9.11
C GLY A 81 10.01 -21.54 9.14
N ILE A 82 11.31 -21.64 8.87
CA ILE A 82 12.22 -20.49 8.75
C ILE A 82 11.75 -19.54 7.62
N LEU A 83 11.49 -20.08 6.42
CA LEU A 83 11.00 -19.27 5.29
C LEU A 83 9.64 -18.65 5.60
N TYR A 84 8.76 -19.38 6.26
CA TYR A 84 7.45 -18.87 6.65
C TYR A 84 7.58 -17.70 7.62
N VAL A 85 8.43 -17.78 8.65
CA VAL A 85 8.66 -16.68 9.59
C VAL A 85 9.22 -15.46 8.88
N LEU A 86 10.20 -15.64 7.97
CA LEU A 86 10.72 -14.53 7.15
C LEU A 86 9.65 -13.90 6.25
N THR A 87 8.77 -14.73 5.65
CA THR A 87 7.65 -14.24 4.82
C THR A 87 6.62 -13.49 5.67
N GLN A 88 6.31 -13.97 6.87
CA GLN A 88 5.42 -13.26 7.81
C GLN A 88 6.04 -11.93 8.25
N ALA A 89 7.33 -11.89 8.49
CA ALA A 89 8.06 -10.67 8.82
C ALA A 89 8.01 -9.66 7.65
N ALA A 90 8.12 -10.13 6.40
CA ALA A 90 7.96 -9.28 5.22
C ALA A 90 6.54 -8.68 5.14
N GLY A 91 5.50 -9.44 5.47
CA GLY A 91 4.13 -8.94 5.62
C GLY A 91 3.96 -7.89 6.73
N GLN A 92 4.92 -7.79 7.65
CA GLN A 92 5.00 -6.75 8.68
C GLN A 92 5.94 -5.60 8.30
N GLY A 93 6.50 -5.61 7.10
CA GLY A 93 7.36 -4.59 6.56
C GLY A 93 8.87 -4.84 6.70
N HIS A 94 9.29 -5.96 7.27
CA HIS A 94 10.71 -6.31 7.43
C HIS A 94 11.29 -6.90 6.14
N ILE A 95 12.52 -6.58 5.83
CA ILE A 95 13.30 -7.20 4.74
C ILE A 95 14.12 -8.38 5.26
N TYR A 96 14.58 -8.28 6.49
CA TYR A 96 15.32 -9.33 7.18
C TYR A 96 14.87 -9.45 8.63
N LEU A 97 15.28 -10.50 9.30
CA LEU A 97 15.21 -10.61 10.76
C LEU A 97 16.61 -10.77 11.34
N PRO A 98 16.92 -10.13 12.49
CA PRO A 98 18.04 -10.50 13.32
C PRO A 98 17.94 -11.95 13.76
N TRP A 99 19.09 -12.59 13.95
CA TRP A 99 19.17 -14.01 14.36
C TRP A 99 18.26 -14.35 15.53
N THR A 100 18.33 -13.53 16.59
CA THR A 100 17.57 -13.76 17.83
C THR A 100 16.05 -13.70 17.62
N GLU A 101 15.57 -12.79 16.81
CA GLU A 101 14.14 -12.67 16.49
C GLU A 101 13.66 -13.80 15.59
N LEU A 102 14.48 -14.20 14.61
CA LEU A 102 14.17 -15.34 13.76
C LEU A 102 14.07 -16.64 14.58
N GLU A 103 15.05 -16.90 15.44
CA GLU A 103 15.09 -18.10 16.29
C GLU A 103 13.87 -18.16 17.21
N GLN A 104 13.53 -17.05 17.87
CA GLN A 104 12.32 -16.95 18.69
C GLN A 104 11.04 -17.19 17.89
N GLY A 105 10.93 -16.59 16.71
CA GLY A 105 9.78 -16.73 15.82
C GLY A 105 9.59 -18.18 15.34
N VAL A 106 10.67 -18.83 14.93
CA VAL A 106 10.63 -20.23 14.47
C VAL A 106 10.34 -21.19 15.61
N THR A 107 10.95 -21.00 16.78
CA THR A 107 10.68 -21.80 17.98
C THR A 107 9.22 -21.68 18.41
N ALA A 108 8.68 -20.46 18.42
CA ALA A 108 7.26 -20.21 18.74
C ALA A 108 6.29 -20.81 17.71
N LEU A 109 6.67 -20.81 16.42
CA LEU A 109 5.86 -21.41 15.35
C LEU A 109 5.82 -22.93 15.43
N LEU A 110 6.99 -23.55 15.57
CA LEU A 110 7.15 -25.01 15.48
C LEU A 110 6.90 -25.73 16.80
N LEU A 111 6.90 -25.01 17.92
CA LEU A 111 6.75 -25.51 19.29
C LEU A 111 7.77 -26.62 19.65
N ILE A 112 8.99 -26.50 19.11
CA ILE A 112 10.12 -27.39 19.39
C ILE A 112 11.37 -26.58 19.70
N ASP A 113 12.26 -27.16 20.47
CA ASP A 113 13.63 -26.65 20.65
C ASP A 113 14.47 -27.07 19.44
N ILE A 114 14.93 -26.09 18.66
CA ILE A 114 15.64 -26.34 17.41
C ILE A 114 17.12 -26.54 17.73
N ARG A 115 17.53 -27.81 17.73
CA ARG A 115 18.94 -28.13 17.80
C ARG A 115 19.59 -27.85 16.46
N ASP A 116 20.78 -27.22 16.46
CA ASP A 116 21.56 -26.88 15.27
C ASP A 116 20.85 -25.95 14.28
N MET A 117 20.16 -24.89 14.76
CA MET A 117 19.57 -23.85 13.92
C MET A 117 20.60 -23.30 12.91
N GLU A 118 21.86 -23.15 13.33
CA GLU A 118 22.95 -22.66 12.48
C GLU A 118 23.20 -23.57 11.26
N ARG A 119 23.13 -24.89 11.44
CA ARG A 119 23.25 -25.84 10.32
C ARG A 119 22.13 -25.64 9.31
N HIS A 120 20.88 -25.53 9.76
CA HIS A 120 19.76 -25.30 8.84
C HIS A 120 19.90 -24.00 8.07
N ILE A 121 20.32 -22.92 8.72
CA ILE A 121 20.59 -21.63 8.10
C ILE A 121 21.72 -21.74 7.07
N MET A 122 22.84 -22.42 7.40
CA MET A 122 23.94 -22.62 6.46
C MET A 122 23.51 -23.42 5.22
N ASP A 123 22.80 -24.53 5.42
CA ASP A 123 22.29 -25.35 4.31
C ASP A 123 21.35 -24.56 3.40
N MET A 124 20.44 -23.77 4.00
CA MET A 124 19.51 -22.93 3.23
C MET A 124 20.23 -21.79 2.49
N ALA A 125 21.34 -21.28 3.04
CA ALA A 125 22.18 -20.30 2.37
C ALA A 125 22.92 -20.90 1.17
N ILE A 126 23.44 -22.15 1.30
CA ILE A 126 24.03 -22.92 0.19
C ILE A 126 22.99 -23.19 -0.91
N ASP A 127 21.74 -23.52 -0.51
CA ASP A 127 20.62 -23.73 -1.42
C ASP A 127 20.08 -22.40 -2.04
N LYS A 128 20.68 -21.25 -1.69
CA LYS A 128 20.29 -19.90 -2.13
C LYS A 128 18.84 -19.51 -1.78
N LYS A 129 18.24 -20.14 -0.77
CA LYS A 129 16.90 -19.79 -0.31
C LYS A 129 16.91 -18.59 0.63
N ILE A 130 18.00 -18.40 1.36
CA ILE A 130 18.25 -17.27 2.26
C ILE A 130 19.63 -16.68 2.03
N VAL A 131 19.82 -15.45 2.54
CA VAL A 131 21.13 -14.78 2.59
C VAL A 131 21.40 -14.39 4.03
N VAL A 132 22.63 -14.60 4.49
CA VAL A 132 23.10 -14.20 5.80
C VAL A 132 24.11 -13.07 5.65
N ARG A 133 23.91 -11.98 6.38
CA ARG A 133 24.84 -10.83 6.45
C ARG A 133 25.03 -10.46 7.91
N GLU A 134 26.13 -9.80 8.21
CA GLU A 134 26.38 -9.20 9.51
C GLU A 134 26.15 -7.69 9.41
N ASN A 135 25.44 -7.13 10.39
CA ASN A 135 25.29 -5.68 10.50
C ASN A 135 26.56 -5.04 11.13
N ALA A 136 26.58 -3.71 11.21
CA ALA A 136 27.71 -2.96 11.78
C ALA A 136 28.05 -3.33 13.24
N PHE A 137 27.15 -4.02 13.94
CA PHE A 137 27.33 -4.46 15.33
C PHE A 137 27.75 -5.94 15.44
N GLY A 138 28.01 -6.62 14.29
CA GLY A 138 28.37 -8.04 14.25
C GLY A 138 27.19 -9.00 14.47
N GLU A 139 25.93 -8.50 14.40
CA GLU A 139 24.75 -9.33 14.52
C GLU A 139 24.38 -9.94 13.16
N LYS A 140 24.10 -11.26 13.14
CA LYS A 140 23.68 -11.96 11.92
C LYS A 140 22.25 -11.54 11.55
N CYS A 141 22.07 -11.06 10.34
CA CYS A 141 20.80 -10.67 9.71
C CYS A 141 20.43 -11.70 8.64
N ILE A 142 19.24 -12.28 8.73
CA ILE A 142 18.78 -13.36 7.86
C ILE A 142 17.70 -12.82 6.92
N TYR A 143 17.94 -12.92 5.62
CA TYR A 143 17.05 -12.47 4.55
C TYR A 143 16.45 -13.65 3.80
N ALA A 144 15.19 -13.58 3.42
CA ALA A 144 14.74 -14.37 2.28
C ALA A 144 15.47 -13.84 1.02
N SER A 145 16.06 -14.74 0.22
CA SER A 145 16.93 -14.35 -0.91
C SER A 145 16.28 -13.35 -1.86
N MET A 146 14.98 -13.51 -2.11
CA MET A 146 14.21 -12.63 -2.98
C MET A 146 14.34 -11.16 -2.55
N TYR A 147 14.12 -10.84 -1.28
CA TYR A 147 14.17 -9.46 -0.79
C TYR A 147 15.60 -8.91 -0.75
N TYR A 148 16.57 -9.77 -0.42
CA TYR A 148 17.97 -9.38 -0.48
C TYR A 148 18.38 -8.90 -1.87
N TYR A 149 18.05 -9.68 -2.91
CA TYR A 149 18.39 -9.33 -4.28
C TYR A 149 17.54 -8.18 -4.82
N MET A 150 16.32 -7.99 -4.35
CA MET A 150 15.52 -6.80 -4.69
C MET A 150 16.17 -5.51 -4.18
N GLU A 151 16.60 -5.45 -2.91
CA GLU A 151 17.33 -4.27 -2.40
C GLU A 151 18.64 -4.03 -3.15
N ALA A 152 19.39 -5.08 -3.46
CA ALA A 152 20.62 -4.97 -4.24
C ALA A 152 20.35 -4.44 -5.66
N SER A 153 19.29 -4.91 -6.30
CA SER A 153 18.87 -4.43 -7.62
C SER A 153 18.44 -2.95 -7.57
N ILE A 154 17.65 -2.57 -6.57
CA ILE A 154 17.22 -1.17 -6.36
C ILE A 154 18.44 -0.27 -6.19
N ALA A 155 19.37 -0.62 -5.30
CA ALA A 155 20.57 0.17 -5.05
C ALA A 155 21.38 0.37 -6.33
N LYS A 156 21.58 -0.70 -7.10
CA LYS A 156 22.28 -0.66 -8.39
C LYS A 156 21.63 0.34 -9.37
N HIS A 157 20.35 0.17 -9.64
CA HIS A 157 19.65 1.03 -10.61
C HIS A 157 19.58 2.50 -10.15
N LEU A 158 19.43 2.76 -8.85
CA LEU A 158 19.44 4.14 -8.33
C LEU A 158 20.79 4.82 -8.57
N ILE A 159 21.91 4.13 -8.36
CA ILE A 159 23.26 4.64 -8.66
C ILE A 159 23.41 4.87 -10.17
N GLU A 160 22.99 3.92 -11.00
CA GLU A 160 23.08 4.03 -12.47
C GLU A 160 22.25 5.20 -13.03
N LEU A 161 21.12 5.54 -12.40
CA LEU A 161 20.28 6.68 -12.78
C LEU A 161 20.82 8.03 -12.27
N ASN A 162 21.70 8.04 -11.26
CA ASN A 162 22.21 9.26 -10.67
C ASN A 162 23.29 9.94 -11.51
N ILE A 163 22.94 10.27 -12.76
CA ILE A 163 23.84 10.91 -13.72
C ILE A 163 23.73 12.42 -13.61
N PRO A 164 24.84 13.18 -13.48
CA PRO A 164 24.80 14.62 -13.51
C PRO A 164 24.54 15.14 -14.92
N TYR A 165 23.70 16.17 -15.04
CA TYR A 165 23.47 16.90 -16.28
C TYR A 165 24.12 18.28 -16.20
N SER A 166 24.64 18.75 -17.32
CA SER A 166 25.23 20.08 -17.43
C SER A 166 24.29 21.04 -18.14
N GLN A 167 23.89 22.10 -17.44
CA GLN A 167 23.12 23.20 -18.02
C GLN A 167 23.53 24.52 -17.37
N ASP A 168 23.41 25.64 -18.08
CA ASP A 168 23.79 26.96 -17.55
C ASP A 168 22.82 27.38 -16.44
N GLU A 169 23.37 27.66 -15.26
CA GLU A 169 22.59 28.09 -14.09
C GLU A 169 21.80 29.38 -14.33
N ALA A 170 22.35 30.30 -15.13
CA ALA A 170 21.67 31.54 -15.47
C ALA A 170 20.45 31.28 -16.38
N GLU A 171 20.55 30.31 -17.30
CA GLU A 171 19.45 29.90 -18.17
C GLU A 171 18.36 29.22 -17.33
N ILE A 172 18.72 28.34 -16.40
CA ILE A 172 17.75 27.71 -15.49
C ILE A 172 16.99 28.79 -14.72
N GLY A 173 17.71 29.77 -14.13
CA GLY A 173 17.09 30.87 -13.39
C GLY A 173 16.14 31.72 -14.24
N GLN A 174 16.51 32.01 -15.48
CA GLN A 174 15.64 32.77 -16.42
C GLN A 174 14.36 32.00 -16.75
N ARG A 175 14.46 30.71 -17.01
CA ARG A 175 13.27 29.88 -17.30
C ARG A 175 12.35 29.75 -16.09
N ILE A 176 12.90 29.60 -14.88
CA ILE A 176 12.11 29.63 -13.66
C ILE A 176 11.36 30.95 -13.53
N ALA A 177 12.01 32.10 -13.74
CA ALA A 177 11.38 33.40 -13.69
C ALA A 177 10.25 33.54 -14.73
N GLN A 178 10.44 33.05 -15.97
CA GLN A 178 9.39 33.00 -16.99
C GLN A 178 8.19 32.16 -16.56
N ILE A 179 8.42 31.02 -15.89
CA ILE A 179 7.35 30.17 -15.38
C ILE A 179 6.59 30.89 -14.24
N GLU A 180 7.31 31.56 -13.33
CA GLU A 180 6.70 32.38 -12.27
C GLU A 180 5.78 33.47 -12.84
N GLU A 181 6.27 34.23 -13.81
CA GLU A 181 5.52 35.31 -14.46
C GLU A 181 4.29 34.77 -15.21
N LYS A 182 4.47 33.74 -16.05
CA LYS A 182 3.38 33.19 -16.88
C LYS A 182 2.25 32.58 -16.06
N ASN A 183 2.54 32.08 -14.85
CA ASN A 183 1.55 31.40 -14.03
C ASN A 183 1.12 32.17 -12.78
N ASP A 184 1.57 33.39 -12.62
CA ASP A 184 1.28 34.27 -11.47
C ASP A 184 1.59 33.58 -10.14
N ILE A 185 2.76 32.95 -10.06
CA ILE A 185 3.25 32.24 -8.86
C ILE A 185 4.58 32.84 -8.42
N ILE A 186 4.84 32.74 -7.11
CA ILE A 186 6.13 33.14 -6.53
C ILE A 186 6.67 31.92 -5.77
N LEU A 187 7.78 31.39 -6.26
CA LEU A 187 8.49 30.31 -5.60
C LEU A 187 9.43 30.85 -4.52
N ASP A 188 9.56 30.14 -3.43
CA ASP A 188 10.61 30.43 -2.47
C ASP A 188 11.97 29.85 -2.92
N ASP A 189 13.03 30.20 -2.18
CA ASP A 189 14.39 29.79 -2.54
C ASP A 189 14.57 28.28 -2.55
N ILE A 190 13.90 27.54 -1.63
CA ILE A 190 13.99 26.08 -1.54
C ILE A 190 13.25 25.42 -2.71
N GLN A 191 12.09 25.97 -3.10
CA GLN A 191 11.36 25.51 -4.28
C GLN A 191 12.14 25.75 -5.57
N LYS A 192 12.78 26.94 -5.72
CA LYS A 192 13.68 27.23 -6.84
C LYS A 192 14.87 26.26 -6.87
N GLN A 193 15.46 26.00 -5.71
CA GLN A 193 16.53 25.02 -5.59
C GLN A 193 16.05 23.60 -6.00
N ALA A 194 14.81 23.22 -5.66
CA ALA A 194 14.28 21.93 -6.08
C ALA A 194 14.16 21.83 -7.61
N VAL A 195 13.67 22.87 -8.28
CA VAL A 195 13.62 22.91 -9.75
C VAL A 195 15.03 22.84 -10.35
N HIS A 196 15.95 23.63 -9.81
CA HIS A 196 17.35 23.67 -10.26
C HIS A 196 18.02 22.28 -10.14
N LYS A 197 17.86 21.62 -8.99
CA LYS A 197 18.38 20.27 -8.78
C LYS A 197 17.72 19.21 -9.64
N ALA A 198 16.42 19.31 -9.92
CA ALA A 198 15.72 18.40 -10.83
C ALA A 198 16.28 18.46 -12.26
N VAL A 199 16.75 19.64 -12.68
CA VAL A 199 17.35 19.84 -13.99
C VAL A 199 18.77 19.28 -14.08
N LEU A 200 19.54 19.38 -13.01
CA LEU A 200 20.98 19.02 -13.00
C LEU A 200 21.24 17.58 -12.59
N ASN A 201 20.27 16.85 -12.06
CA ASN A 201 20.48 15.49 -11.57
C ASN A 201 19.55 14.48 -12.23
N GLY A 202 20.06 13.28 -12.48
CA GLY A 202 19.27 12.16 -13.00
C GLY A 202 18.33 11.56 -11.98
N LEU A 203 18.67 11.70 -10.69
CA LEU A 203 17.85 11.25 -9.57
C LEU A 203 17.77 12.31 -8.49
N MET A 204 16.57 12.63 -8.03
CA MET A 204 16.39 13.48 -6.87
C MET A 204 15.16 13.10 -6.05
N VAL A 205 15.18 13.48 -4.78
CA VAL A 205 14.06 13.30 -3.84
C VAL A 205 13.55 14.66 -3.37
N ILE A 206 12.23 14.85 -3.41
CA ILE A 206 11.54 15.99 -2.80
C ILE A 206 10.69 15.47 -1.66
N THR A 207 10.95 15.92 -0.44
CA THR A 207 10.13 15.56 0.72
C THR A 207 9.60 16.79 1.44
N GLY A 208 8.44 16.64 2.08
CA GLY A 208 7.84 17.72 2.87
C GLY A 208 6.42 17.38 3.31
N GLY A 209 5.98 18.02 4.39
CA GLY A 209 4.64 17.85 4.95
C GLY A 209 3.53 18.57 4.16
N PRO A 210 2.30 18.59 4.69
CA PRO A 210 1.19 19.32 4.08
C PRO A 210 1.44 20.83 4.09
N GLY A 211 0.99 21.51 3.05
CA GLY A 211 1.10 22.98 2.93
C GLY A 211 2.50 23.52 2.64
N THR A 212 3.49 22.67 2.36
CA THR A 212 4.87 23.08 2.04
C THR A 212 5.10 23.36 0.54
N GLY A 213 4.07 23.27 -0.28
CA GLY A 213 4.15 23.61 -1.70
C GLY A 213 4.72 22.52 -2.61
N LYS A 214 4.70 21.25 -2.21
CA LYS A 214 5.12 20.11 -3.07
C LYS A 214 4.47 20.17 -4.45
N THR A 215 3.15 20.30 -4.51
CA THR A 215 2.39 20.36 -5.78
C THR A 215 2.84 21.51 -6.67
N THR A 216 3.06 22.71 -6.11
CA THR A 216 3.55 23.86 -6.86
C THR A 216 4.94 23.60 -7.42
N THR A 217 5.83 22.99 -6.62
CA THR A 217 7.19 22.63 -7.05
C THR A 217 7.15 21.61 -8.18
N ILE A 218 6.34 20.53 -8.05
CA ILE A 218 6.17 19.51 -9.10
C ILE A 218 5.66 20.16 -10.39
N ASN A 219 4.63 20.99 -10.31
CA ASN A 219 4.06 21.67 -11.48
C ASN A 219 5.06 22.60 -12.17
N THR A 220 5.93 23.25 -11.40
CA THR A 220 7.01 24.07 -11.97
C THR A 220 8.06 23.22 -12.68
N ILE A 221 8.43 22.08 -12.10
CA ILE A 221 9.36 21.12 -12.72
C ILE A 221 8.78 20.57 -14.03
N ILE A 222 7.49 20.18 -14.02
CA ILE A 222 6.80 19.71 -15.23
C ILE A 222 6.87 20.77 -16.33
N LYS A 223 6.48 22.02 -16.02
CA LYS A 223 6.51 23.13 -16.98
C LYS A 223 7.92 23.44 -17.49
N TYR A 224 8.91 23.30 -16.64
CA TYR A 224 10.30 23.49 -17.04
C TYR A 224 10.70 22.46 -18.10
N PHE A 225 10.46 21.17 -17.86
CA PHE A 225 10.81 20.09 -18.79
C PHE A 225 9.93 20.11 -20.05
N GLU A 226 8.68 20.56 -19.95
CA GLU A 226 7.83 20.81 -21.12
C GLU A 226 8.42 21.88 -22.05
N MET A 227 8.98 22.96 -21.47
CA MET A 227 9.65 24.00 -22.26
C MET A 227 10.92 23.48 -22.95
N GLU A 228 11.53 22.42 -22.43
CA GLU A 228 12.65 21.72 -23.06
C GLU A 228 12.22 20.69 -24.11
N GLY A 229 10.90 20.44 -24.24
CA GLY A 229 10.35 19.47 -25.18
C GLY A 229 10.55 18.03 -24.74
N LEU A 230 10.78 17.77 -23.45
CA LEU A 230 10.98 16.43 -22.90
C LEU A 230 9.65 15.70 -22.68
N GLU A 231 9.64 14.39 -22.90
CA GLU A 231 8.50 13.54 -22.60
C GLU A 231 8.46 13.20 -21.11
N ILE A 232 7.32 13.55 -20.45
CA ILE A 232 7.15 13.43 -19.02
C ILE A 232 6.07 12.38 -18.72
N ARG A 233 6.36 11.46 -17.80
CA ARG A 233 5.38 10.53 -17.25
C ARG A 233 5.18 10.79 -15.76
N LEU A 234 3.91 10.87 -15.35
CA LEU A 234 3.53 11.06 -13.96
C LEU A 234 2.94 9.77 -13.40
N ALA A 235 3.41 9.37 -12.22
CA ALA A 235 2.93 8.16 -11.57
C ALA A 235 2.70 8.34 -10.07
N ALA A 236 1.82 7.48 -9.52
CA ALA A 236 1.60 7.38 -8.08
C ALA A 236 1.26 5.92 -7.71
N PRO A 237 1.42 5.51 -6.45
CA PRO A 237 1.16 4.11 -6.04
C PRO A 237 -0.32 3.73 -6.07
N THR A 238 -1.24 4.68 -5.95
CA THR A 238 -2.69 4.42 -5.92
C THR A 238 -3.44 5.22 -6.99
N GLY A 239 -4.61 4.70 -7.41
CA GLY A 239 -5.46 5.37 -8.40
C GLY A 239 -5.93 6.75 -7.94
N ARG A 240 -6.23 6.92 -6.65
CA ARG A 240 -6.62 8.22 -6.08
C ARG A 240 -5.49 9.24 -6.08
N ALA A 241 -4.28 8.81 -5.71
CA ALA A 241 -3.12 9.68 -5.76
C ALA A 241 -2.80 10.09 -7.21
N ALA A 242 -2.87 9.16 -8.16
CA ALA A 242 -2.68 9.45 -9.58
C ALA A 242 -3.74 10.44 -10.11
N LYS A 243 -5.02 10.22 -9.79
CA LYS A 243 -6.11 11.13 -10.16
C LYS A 243 -5.88 12.54 -9.61
N ARG A 244 -5.53 12.65 -8.32
CA ARG A 244 -5.21 13.93 -7.68
C ARG A 244 -4.03 14.63 -8.37
N MET A 245 -2.98 13.88 -8.68
CA MET A 245 -1.82 14.37 -9.39
C MET A 245 -2.20 14.92 -10.78
N ALA A 246 -3.06 14.22 -11.52
CA ALA A 246 -3.58 14.68 -12.80
C ALA A 246 -4.44 15.95 -12.68
N GLU A 247 -5.36 16.00 -11.71
CA GLU A 247 -6.22 17.16 -11.46
C GLU A 247 -5.42 18.42 -11.09
N THR A 248 -4.35 18.26 -10.31
CA THR A 248 -3.55 19.40 -9.83
C THR A 248 -2.47 19.84 -10.80
N SER A 249 -1.96 18.95 -11.64
CA SER A 249 -0.93 19.27 -12.63
C SER A 249 -1.50 19.65 -14.01
N GLY A 250 -2.70 19.15 -14.33
CA GLY A 250 -3.27 19.23 -15.66
C GLY A 250 -2.66 18.24 -16.66
N TYR A 251 -1.79 17.33 -16.21
CA TYR A 251 -1.15 16.29 -17.02
C TYR A 251 -1.73 14.92 -16.70
N GLU A 252 -1.68 14.01 -17.66
CA GLU A 252 -2.09 12.62 -17.41
C GLU A 252 -1.15 11.98 -16.38
N ALA A 253 -1.74 11.42 -15.34
CA ALA A 253 -1.04 10.64 -14.33
C ALA A 253 -1.70 9.28 -14.15
N GLN A 254 -0.91 8.26 -13.88
CA GLN A 254 -1.40 6.89 -13.76
C GLN A 254 -0.79 6.18 -12.56
N THR A 255 -1.33 5.01 -12.20
CA THR A 255 -0.69 4.22 -11.15
C THR A 255 0.63 3.63 -11.66
N ILE A 256 1.60 3.41 -10.75
CA ILE A 256 2.86 2.73 -11.11
C ILE A 256 2.56 1.39 -11.80
N HIS A 257 1.59 0.64 -11.32
CA HIS A 257 1.17 -0.63 -11.91
C HIS A 257 0.69 -0.48 -13.36
N ARG A 258 -0.09 0.57 -13.65
CA ARG A 258 -0.57 0.85 -15.00
C ARG A 258 0.54 1.36 -15.91
N LEU A 259 1.47 2.15 -15.37
CA LEU A 259 2.66 2.62 -16.08
C LEU A 259 3.54 1.43 -16.53
N LEU A 260 3.63 0.41 -15.69
CA LEU A 260 4.41 -0.81 -15.96
C LEU A 260 3.67 -1.84 -16.84
N GLU A 261 2.42 -1.58 -17.21
CA GLU A 261 1.61 -2.45 -18.09
C GLU A 261 1.57 -3.90 -17.58
N ILE A 262 0.57 -4.22 -16.75
CA ILE A 262 0.47 -5.57 -16.17
C ILE A 262 0.07 -6.58 -17.25
N CYS A 263 0.88 -7.62 -17.44
CA CYS A 263 0.53 -8.76 -18.27
C CYS A 263 -0.55 -9.61 -17.59
N GLY A 264 -1.76 -9.55 -18.14
CA GLY A 264 -2.90 -10.35 -17.69
C GLY A 264 -3.26 -11.43 -18.70
N SER A 265 -2.52 -12.53 -18.79
CA SER A 265 -3.07 -13.73 -19.39
C SER A 265 -3.30 -14.80 -18.32
N ALA A 266 -4.56 -15.17 -18.15
CA ALA A 266 -5.02 -16.22 -17.24
C ALA A 266 -4.47 -17.62 -17.55
N SER A 267 -3.54 -17.75 -18.52
CA SER A 267 -2.98 -19.03 -18.97
C SER A 267 -1.59 -19.36 -18.41
N ASP A 268 -0.86 -18.41 -17.83
CA ASP A 268 0.49 -18.66 -17.31
C ASP A 268 0.49 -18.78 -15.77
N SER A 269 -0.14 -19.86 -15.30
CA SER A 269 -0.16 -20.27 -13.88
C SER A 269 1.19 -20.84 -13.38
N GLN A 270 2.30 -20.53 -14.02
CA GLN A 270 3.60 -21.12 -13.66
C GLN A 270 4.57 -20.20 -12.93
N ASN A 271 4.29 -18.88 -12.81
CA ASN A 271 5.17 -17.96 -12.06
C ASN A 271 4.40 -17.13 -11.05
N THR A 272 4.79 -17.24 -9.80
CA THR A 272 4.23 -16.61 -8.59
C THR A 272 4.58 -15.12 -8.43
N GLY A 273 4.75 -14.35 -9.52
CA GLY A 273 5.09 -12.92 -9.47
C GLY A 273 4.19 -12.10 -10.38
N MET A 274 3.90 -10.84 -10.00
CA MET A 274 3.34 -9.86 -10.93
C MET A 274 4.31 -9.72 -12.10
N HIS A 275 3.86 -10.06 -13.31
CA HIS A 275 4.61 -9.83 -14.52
C HIS A 275 4.19 -8.49 -15.13
N PHE A 276 5.16 -7.62 -15.34
CA PHE A 276 5.00 -6.35 -16.03
C PHE A 276 5.60 -6.46 -17.44
N GLU A 277 4.92 -5.87 -18.44
CA GLU A 277 5.43 -5.78 -19.81
C GLU A 277 6.63 -4.83 -19.88
N ARG A 278 6.59 -3.75 -19.08
CA ARG A 278 7.69 -2.81 -18.95
C ARG A 278 8.71 -3.34 -17.95
N ASN A 279 9.93 -3.55 -18.44
CA ASN A 279 11.05 -4.14 -17.69
C ASN A 279 12.39 -3.78 -18.37
N GLU A 280 13.49 -4.40 -17.96
CA GLU A 280 14.83 -4.15 -18.54
C GLU A 280 14.91 -4.42 -20.05
N ASP A 281 14.15 -5.38 -20.58
CA ASP A 281 14.12 -5.72 -22.00
C ASP A 281 13.15 -4.85 -22.81
N ASN A 282 12.18 -4.21 -22.15
CA ASN A 282 11.17 -3.34 -22.73
C ASN A 282 10.95 -2.10 -21.85
N PRO A 283 11.93 -1.18 -21.77
CA PRO A 283 11.85 -0.03 -20.87
C PRO A 283 10.79 0.99 -21.30
N LEU A 284 10.47 1.88 -20.38
CA LEU A 284 9.60 3.02 -20.65
C LEU A 284 10.31 4.00 -21.59
N GLU A 285 9.62 4.40 -22.64
CA GLU A 285 10.08 5.43 -23.56
C GLU A 285 9.66 6.80 -23.02
N THR A 286 10.54 7.45 -22.26
CA THR A 286 10.28 8.77 -21.65
C THR A 286 11.58 9.40 -21.15
N ASP A 287 11.63 10.74 -21.10
CA ASP A 287 12.81 11.47 -20.64
C ASP A 287 12.76 11.75 -19.13
N VAL A 288 11.56 11.89 -18.57
CA VAL A 288 11.36 12.24 -17.15
C VAL A 288 10.22 11.41 -16.56
N ILE A 289 10.47 10.86 -15.38
CA ILE A 289 9.43 10.20 -14.58
C ILE A 289 9.35 10.91 -13.22
N ILE A 290 8.15 11.33 -12.85
CA ILE A 290 7.86 11.91 -11.53
C ILE A 290 6.92 10.96 -10.80
N VAL A 291 7.33 10.49 -9.63
CA VAL A 291 6.52 9.60 -8.79
C VAL A 291 6.16 10.32 -7.50
N ASP A 292 4.87 10.52 -7.25
CA ASP A 292 4.36 11.11 -6.01
C ASP A 292 3.88 10.03 -5.02
N GLU A 293 3.67 10.42 -3.77
CA GLU A 293 3.28 9.55 -2.65
C GLU A 293 4.26 8.37 -2.42
N MET A 294 5.55 8.63 -2.55
CA MET A 294 6.62 7.61 -2.43
C MET A 294 6.67 6.91 -1.07
N SER A 295 6.10 7.48 -0.01
CA SER A 295 5.97 6.82 1.30
C SER A 295 5.21 5.49 1.23
N MET A 296 4.34 5.32 0.22
CA MET A 296 3.55 4.11 0.01
C MET A 296 4.22 3.05 -0.86
N VAL A 297 5.37 3.36 -1.47
CA VAL A 297 6.08 2.46 -2.39
C VAL A 297 6.97 1.50 -1.61
N ASP A 298 6.74 0.20 -1.77
CA ASP A 298 7.55 -0.86 -1.17
C ASP A 298 8.71 -1.30 -2.08
N VAL A 299 9.55 -2.20 -1.56
CA VAL A 299 10.72 -2.72 -2.28
C VAL A 299 10.33 -3.46 -3.57
N SER A 300 9.20 -4.17 -3.59
CA SER A 300 8.78 -4.95 -4.76
C SER A 300 8.37 -4.04 -5.92
N ILE A 301 7.54 -3.04 -5.63
CA ILE A 301 7.09 -2.06 -6.63
C ILE A 301 8.25 -1.18 -7.08
N MET A 302 9.11 -0.73 -6.17
CA MET A 302 10.28 0.07 -6.52
C MET A 302 11.25 -0.69 -7.42
N ASN A 303 11.52 -1.96 -7.11
CA ASN A 303 12.35 -2.81 -7.95
C ASN A 303 11.80 -2.97 -9.36
N SER A 304 10.49 -3.19 -9.48
CA SER A 304 9.83 -3.32 -10.79
C SER A 304 9.85 -2.02 -11.57
N LEU A 305 9.63 -0.88 -10.90
CA LEU A 305 9.68 0.44 -11.53
C LEU A 305 11.09 0.74 -12.09
N LEU A 306 12.11 0.56 -11.26
CA LEU A 306 13.50 0.86 -11.67
C LEU A 306 13.98 -0.01 -12.82
N LYS A 307 13.58 -1.27 -12.88
CA LYS A 307 13.86 -2.16 -14.01
C LYS A 307 13.28 -1.71 -15.34
N ALA A 308 12.20 -0.93 -15.29
CA ALA A 308 11.55 -0.39 -16.49
C ALA A 308 12.09 0.99 -16.89
N ILE A 309 13.03 1.58 -16.15
CA ILE A 309 13.59 2.91 -16.42
C ILE A 309 14.95 2.76 -17.10
N ALA A 310 15.09 3.33 -18.29
CA ALA A 310 16.35 3.34 -19.00
C ALA A 310 17.34 4.34 -18.40
N VAL A 311 18.63 4.01 -18.42
CA VAL A 311 19.69 4.95 -18.03
C VAL A 311 19.64 6.19 -18.93
N GLY A 312 19.65 7.38 -18.32
CA GLY A 312 19.46 8.65 -19.03
C GLY A 312 18.07 9.26 -18.84
N THR A 313 17.10 8.49 -18.33
CA THR A 313 15.81 9.04 -17.88
C THR A 313 15.98 9.69 -16.50
N ARG A 314 15.44 10.89 -16.33
CA ARG A 314 15.40 11.57 -15.00
C ARG A 314 14.30 10.98 -14.14
N LEU A 315 14.62 10.67 -12.89
CA LEU A 315 13.68 10.14 -11.90
C LEU A 315 13.54 11.11 -10.72
N ILE A 316 12.33 11.62 -10.52
CA ILE A 316 12.01 12.52 -9.41
C ILE A 316 11.05 11.80 -8.47
N LEU A 317 11.48 11.55 -7.25
CA LEU A 317 10.73 10.88 -6.21
C LEU A 317 10.17 11.91 -5.24
N VAL A 318 8.85 11.95 -5.08
CA VAL A 318 8.17 12.92 -4.23
C VAL A 318 7.38 12.20 -3.14
N GLY A 319 7.44 12.67 -1.91
CA GLY A 319 6.69 12.06 -0.82
C GLY A 319 6.84 12.81 0.50
N ASP A 320 6.13 12.32 1.48
CA ASP A 320 6.21 12.80 2.86
C ASP A 320 6.77 11.66 3.73
N VAL A 321 8.04 11.83 4.17
CA VAL A 321 8.77 10.81 4.93
C VAL A 321 8.18 10.57 6.32
N ASP A 322 7.39 11.51 6.83
CA ASP A 322 6.78 11.48 8.16
C ASP A 322 5.40 10.80 8.16
N GLN A 323 4.83 10.52 6.99
CA GLN A 323 3.62 9.70 6.86
C GLN A 323 3.91 8.22 7.12
N LEU A 324 2.83 7.43 7.24
CA LEU A 324 2.94 5.99 7.39
C LEU A 324 3.72 5.37 6.23
N PRO A 325 4.61 4.42 6.51
CA PRO A 325 5.34 3.70 5.47
C PRO A 325 4.39 2.78 4.66
N SER A 326 4.92 2.20 3.58
CA SER A 326 4.23 1.22 2.73
C SER A 326 3.65 0.06 3.53
N VAL A 327 2.60 -0.57 3.04
CA VAL A 327 2.08 -1.82 3.64
C VAL A 327 3.04 -2.98 3.39
N GLY A 328 3.68 -3.02 2.22
CA GLY A 328 4.67 -4.03 1.84
C GLY A 328 6.05 -3.82 2.50
N PRO A 329 7.00 -4.73 2.22
CA PRO A 329 8.29 -4.78 2.88
C PRO A 329 9.21 -3.61 2.49
N GLY A 330 10.04 -3.20 3.45
CA GLY A 330 11.05 -2.16 3.30
C GLY A 330 10.56 -0.77 3.67
N ASN A 331 11.45 0.20 3.53
CA ASN A 331 11.21 1.62 3.83
C ASN A 331 11.91 2.50 2.79
N VAL A 332 11.55 2.28 1.53
CA VAL A 332 12.29 2.75 0.36
C VAL A 332 12.62 4.25 0.39
N LEU A 333 11.61 5.11 0.58
CA LEU A 333 11.84 6.56 0.60
C LEU A 333 12.79 6.98 1.73
N LYS A 334 12.59 6.44 2.92
CA LYS A 334 13.39 6.77 4.11
C LYS A 334 14.83 6.28 3.94
N ASP A 335 15.01 5.07 3.41
CA ASP A 335 16.33 4.47 3.18
C ASP A 335 17.11 5.22 2.10
N ILE A 336 16.44 5.64 1.00
CA ILE A 336 17.08 6.49 -0.03
C ILE A 336 17.57 7.80 0.57
N ILE A 337 16.75 8.47 1.38
CA ILE A 337 17.13 9.72 2.05
C ILE A 337 18.28 9.48 3.05
N HIS A 338 18.21 8.41 3.85
CA HIS A 338 19.23 8.09 4.86
C HIS A 338 20.57 7.66 4.25
N SER A 339 20.58 7.13 3.04
CA SER A 339 21.82 6.75 2.34
C SER A 339 22.77 7.95 2.18
N GLY A 340 22.21 9.16 2.02
CA GLY A 340 23.00 10.39 1.81
C GLY A 340 23.68 10.46 0.44
N CYS A 341 23.40 9.52 -0.48
CA CYS A 341 24.07 9.41 -1.80
C CYS A 341 23.37 10.21 -2.91
N PHE A 342 22.17 10.71 -2.67
CA PHE A 342 21.35 11.38 -3.68
C PHE A 342 20.95 12.78 -3.27
N GLU A 343 20.59 13.61 -4.26
CA GLU A 343 20.08 14.94 -3.99
C GLU A 343 18.68 14.87 -3.35
N VAL A 344 18.56 15.47 -2.17
CA VAL A 344 17.33 15.55 -1.39
C VAL A 344 16.98 17.01 -1.12
N VAL A 345 15.79 17.42 -1.49
CA VAL A 345 15.25 18.75 -1.14
C VAL A 345 14.10 18.58 -0.16
N LYS A 346 14.26 19.15 1.03
CA LYS A 346 13.26 19.14 2.08
C LYS A 346 12.49 20.46 2.10
N LEU A 347 11.21 20.42 1.75
CA LEU A 347 10.31 21.57 1.80
C LEU A 347 9.76 21.70 3.22
N GLU A 348 10.23 22.70 3.97
CA GLU A 348 9.85 22.91 5.38
C GLU A 348 8.98 24.14 5.59
N LYS A 349 8.99 25.09 4.65
CA LYS A 349 8.25 26.34 4.78
C LYS A 349 6.77 26.14 4.55
N ILE A 350 5.97 26.50 5.53
CA ILE A 350 4.52 26.53 5.41
C ILE A 350 4.12 27.87 4.79
N PHE A 351 3.41 27.82 3.66
CA PHE A 351 2.97 29.04 2.97
C PHE A 351 1.82 29.73 3.71
N ARG A 352 1.69 31.06 3.52
CA ARG A 352 0.75 31.90 4.26
C ARG A 352 -0.70 31.37 4.23
N GLN A 353 -1.20 30.96 3.07
CA GLN A 353 -2.55 30.40 2.95
C GLN A 353 -2.70 29.11 3.76
N ALA A 354 -1.68 28.27 3.75
CA ALA A 354 -1.64 27.02 4.52
C ALA A 354 -1.49 27.30 6.03
N ALA A 355 -0.82 28.36 6.42
CA ALA A 355 -0.66 28.76 7.83
C ALA A 355 -1.96 29.26 8.49
N GLU A 356 -2.98 29.60 7.71
CA GLU A 356 -4.32 29.93 8.21
C GLU A 356 -5.13 28.69 8.63
N SER A 357 -4.74 27.49 8.17
CA SER A 357 -5.37 26.22 8.54
C SER A 357 -4.76 25.64 9.81
N GLU A 358 -5.59 25.45 10.83
CA GLU A 358 -5.17 24.76 12.04
C GLU A 358 -4.91 23.26 11.80
N ILE A 359 -5.50 22.65 10.77
CA ILE A 359 -5.17 21.28 10.36
C ILE A 359 -3.68 21.19 10.02
N ILE A 360 -3.19 22.08 9.16
CA ILE A 360 -1.80 22.07 8.71
C ILE A 360 -0.86 22.42 9.85
N MET A 361 -1.16 23.48 10.59
CA MET A 361 -0.32 23.89 11.72
C MET A 361 -0.24 22.82 12.81
N ASN A 362 -1.36 22.19 13.14
CA ASN A 362 -1.38 21.14 14.14
C ASN A 362 -0.77 19.82 13.62
N ALA A 363 -0.88 19.50 12.33
CA ALA A 363 -0.17 18.38 11.74
C ALA A 363 1.35 18.54 11.92
N HIS A 364 1.91 19.73 11.64
CA HIS A 364 3.33 20.00 11.87
C HIS A 364 3.72 19.93 13.36
N LYS A 365 2.87 20.43 14.27
CA LYS A 365 3.09 20.29 15.72
C LYS A 365 3.09 18.83 16.16
N ILE A 366 2.09 18.05 15.70
CA ILE A 366 2.03 16.61 15.97
C ILE A 366 3.32 15.93 15.49
N ASN A 367 3.76 16.20 14.27
CA ASN A 367 4.97 15.63 13.71
C ASN A 367 6.22 15.92 14.55
N LYS A 368 6.34 17.16 15.04
CA LYS A 368 7.46 17.60 15.90
C LYS A 368 7.30 17.21 17.37
N GLY A 369 6.18 16.61 17.77
CA GLY A 369 5.86 16.34 19.17
C GLY A 369 5.59 17.59 20.01
N GLU A 370 5.23 18.70 19.36
CA GLU A 370 4.89 19.94 20.03
C GLU A 370 3.46 19.90 20.59
N PRO A 371 3.16 20.63 21.67
CA PRO A 371 1.83 20.66 22.25
C PRO A 371 0.76 21.20 21.28
N VAL A 372 -0.36 20.50 21.21
CA VAL A 372 -1.54 20.90 20.43
C VAL A 372 -2.68 21.25 21.37
N THR A 373 -3.30 22.40 21.16
CA THR A 373 -4.48 22.81 21.94
C THR A 373 -5.74 22.24 21.29
N LEU A 374 -6.47 21.42 22.04
CA LEU A 374 -7.72 20.82 21.57
C LEU A 374 -8.92 21.66 22.04
N ASN A 375 -9.72 22.12 21.09
CA ASN A 375 -10.93 22.87 21.40
C ASN A 375 -12.05 22.62 20.37
N LYS A 376 -13.27 23.03 20.67
CA LYS A 376 -14.45 22.89 19.81
C LYS A 376 -14.76 24.16 18.98
N TYR A 377 -13.92 25.18 19.08
CA TYR A 377 -14.16 26.51 18.47
C TYR A 377 -13.23 26.78 17.29
N SER A 378 -12.30 25.87 17.00
CA SER A 378 -11.50 25.93 15.78
C SER A 378 -12.39 25.90 14.53
N LYS A 379 -11.91 26.51 13.45
CA LYS A 379 -12.64 26.49 12.17
C LYS A 379 -12.51 25.15 11.45
N ASP A 380 -11.38 24.48 11.56
CA ASP A 380 -11.04 23.29 10.76
C ASP A 380 -10.46 22.13 11.57
N PHE A 381 -10.11 22.34 12.85
CA PHE A 381 -9.51 21.34 13.74
C PHE A 381 -10.30 21.20 15.04
N LEU A 382 -11.34 20.35 15.02
CA LEU A 382 -12.34 20.26 16.08
C LEU A 382 -12.09 19.05 16.98
N PHE A 383 -12.36 19.22 18.29
CA PHE A 383 -12.34 18.13 19.25
C PHE A 383 -13.65 18.06 20.06
N VAL A 384 -14.32 16.91 20.06
CA VAL A 384 -15.57 16.65 20.76
C VAL A 384 -15.33 15.62 21.86
N ARG A 385 -15.33 16.05 23.12
CA ARG A 385 -15.08 15.17 24.29
C ARG A 385 -16.21 14.17 24.48
N ARG A 386 -15.89 12.88 24.55
CA ARG A 386 -16.78 11.76 24.90
C ARG A 386 -15.99 10.70 25.64
N ASN A 387 -16.62 10.06 26.64
CA ASN A 387 -15.90 9.21 27.59
C ASN A 387 -16.15 7.71 27.39
N SER A 388 -17.04 7.32 26.46
CA SER A 388 -17.32 5.91 26.18
C SER A 388 -17.42 5.64 24.69
N PRO A 389 -17.16 4.40 24.25
CA PRO A 389 -17.27 4.03 22.83
C PRO A 389 -18.65 4.34 22.25
N ASP A 390 -19.72 4.04 22.97
CA ASP A 390 -21.09 4.27 22.50
C ASP A 390 -21.42 5.76 22.37
N ALA A 391 -20.95 6.60 23.31
CA ALA A 391 -21.10 8.05 23.23
C ALA A 391 -20.26 8.66 22.08
N ILE A 392 -19.07 8.10 21.80
CA ILE A 392 -18.25 8.47 20.65
C ILE A 392 -19.00 8.16 19.36
N ILE A 393 -19.50 6.93 19.21
CA ILE A 393 -20.20 6.48 17.99
C ILE A 393 -21.47 7.29 17.78
N ALA A 394 -22.28 7.53 18.83
CA ALA A 394 -23.50 8.34 18.74
C ALA A 394 -23.20 9.78 18.29
N ALA A 395 -22.13 10.40 18.82
CA ALA A 395 -21.71 11.73 18.40
C ALA A 395 -21.27 11.74 16.94
N MET A 396 -20.51 10.74 16.49
CA MET A 396 -20.07 10.61 15.10
C MET A 396 -21.25 10.43 14.15
N CYS A 397 -22.25 9.62 14.50
CA CYS A 397 -23.49 9.47 13.75
C CYS A 397 -24.19 10.83 13.54
N THR A 398 -24.35 11.62 14.61
CA THR A 398 -24.98 12.95 14.53
C THR A 398 -24.15 13.90 13.67
N LEU A 399 -22.81 13.91 13.85
CA LEU A 399 -21.92 14.77 13.08
C LEU A 399 -22.00 14.50 11.58
N ILE A 400 -21.98 13.24 11.15
CA ILE A 400 -22.07 12.86 9.73
C ILE A 400 -23.45 13.15 9.16
N LYS A 401 -24.51 12.89 9.93
CA LYS A 401 -25.87 13.03 9.40
C LYS A 401 -26.33 14.47 9.30
N GLU A 402 -25.97 15.31 10.29
CA GLU A 402 -26.63 16.60 10.50
C GLU A 402 -25.69 17.81 10.45
N LYS A 403 -24.41 17.66 10.79
CA LYS A 403 -23.53 18.83 11.03
C LYS A 403 -22.46 19.03 9.98
N LEU A 404 -21.68 17.99 9.70
CA LEU A 404 -20.52 18.12 8.83
C LEU A 404 -20.85 18.35 7.35
N PRO A 405 -21.90 17.75 6.76
CA PRO A 405 -22.23 17.99 5.36
C PRO A 405 -22.44 19.47 5.06
N ASP A 406 -23.25 20.15 5.88
CA ASP A 406 -23.50 21.59 5.73
C ASP A 406 -22.25 22.42 6.05
N TYR A 407 -21.46 21.96 7.05
CA TYR A 407 -20.26 22.68 7.49
C TYR A 407 -19.14 22.70 6.44
N VAL A 408 -18.92 21.60 5.75
CA VAL A 408 -17.88 21.47 4.73
C VAL A 408 -18.42 21.55 3.29
N HIS A 409 -19.71 21.80 3.12
CA HIS A 409 -20.40 21.86 1.82
C HIS A 409 -20.14 20.64 0.93
N ALA A 410 -20.25 19.44 1.52
CA ALA A 410 -20.00 18.17 0.85
C ALA A 410 -21.09 17.13 1.16
N ASP A 411 -21.23 16.14 0.30
CA ASP A 411 -22.14 15.03 0.54
C ASP A 411 -21.69 14.18 1.73
N ARG A 412 -22.65 13.56 2.43
CA ARG A 412 -22.36 12.65 3.56
C ARG A 412 -21.43 11.50 3.16
N LYS A 413 -21.52 11.03 1.92
CA LYS A 413 -20.66 9.98 1.38
C LYS A 413 -19.19 10.39 1.24
N ASP A 414 -18.92 11.70 1.13
CA ASP A 414 -17.56 12.23 0.97
C ASP A 414 -16.88 12.48 2.32
N ILE A 415 -17.64 12.40 3.43
CA ILE A 415 -17.11 12.47 4.78
C ILE A 415 -16.60 11.08 5.18
N GLN A 416 -15.38 11.00 5.72
CA GLN A 416 -14.76 9.71 6.02
C GLN A 416 -14.43 9.56 7.51
N ILE A 417 -14.81 8.42 8.06
CA ILE A 417 -14.34 8.00 9.39
C ILE A 417 -13.01 7.25 9.20
N LEU A 418 -11.98 7.71 9.91
CA LEU A 418 -10.67 7.08 9.96
C LEU A 418 -10.38 6.55 11.36
N THR A 419 -10.14 5.25 11.49
CA THR A 419 -9.87 4.62 12.79
C THR A 419 -8.51 3.89 12.79
N PRO A 420 -7.80 3.86 13.93
CA PRO A 420 -6.53 3.15 14.05
C PRO A 420 -6.65 1.64 13.83
N THR A 421 -7.80 1.04 14.14
CA THR A 421 -7.95 -0.40 14.24
C THR A 421 -9.11 -0.94 13.40
N ARG A 422 -8.97 -2.20 12.96
CA ARG A 422 -10.06 -2.92 12.29
C ARG A 422 -11.07 -3.50 13.29
N LYS A 423 -10.55 -4.14 14.37
CA LYS A 423 -11.35 -4.83 15.41
C LYS A 423 -11.07 -4.20 16.76
N SER A 424 -11.95 -3.33 17.23
CA SER A 424 -11.95 -2.75 18.57
C SER A 424 -13.31 -2.14 18.86
N ALA A 425 -13.47 -1.57 20.06
CA ALA A 425 -14.71 -0.88 20.46
C ALA A 425 -15.12 0.27 19.53
N VAL A 426 -14.14 0.92 18.88
CA VAL A 426 -14.33 1.96 17.85
C VAL A 426 -13.62 1.58 16.54
N GLY A 427 -13.45 0.28 16.27
CA GLY A 427 -12.81 -0.24 15.07
C GLY A 427 -13.72 -0.19 13.85
N ALA A 428 -13.10 -0.25 12.66
CA ALA A 428 -13.79 -0.10 11.38
C ALA A 428 -14.97 -1.08 11.20
N GLN A 429 -14.83 -2.33 11.62
CA GLN A 429 -15.91 -3.33 11.47
C GLN A 429 -17.16 -2.95 12.27
N ARG A 430 -16.99 -2.55 13.53
CA ARG A 430 -18.11 -2.14 14.37
C ARG A 430 -18.73 -0.83 13.87
N LEU A 431 -17.89 0.14 13.52
CA LEU A 431 -18.33 1.42 13.00
C LEU A 431 -19.13 1.26 11.72
N ASN A 432 -18.66 0.45 10.76
CA ASN A 432 -19.35 0.18 9.51
C ASN A 432 -20.76 -0.38 9.73
N ARG A 433 -20.89 -1.37 10.63
CA ARG A 433 -22.21 -1.96 10.95
C ARG A 433 -23.18 -0.93 11.53
N ILE A 434 -22.72 -0.08 12.46
CA ILE A 434 -23.57 0.92 13.11
C ILE A 434 -23.88 2.06 12.13
N MET A 435 -22.89 2.53 11.37
CA MET A 435 -23.06 3.61 10.39
C MET A 435 -24.00 3.19 9.28
N GLN A 436 -23.92 1.96 8.78
CA GLN A 436 -24.85 1.43 7.80
C GLN A 436 -26.30 1.52 8.32
N GLN A 437 -26.57 1.03 9.52
CA GLN A 437 -27.91 1.07 10.11
C GLN A 437 -28.44 2.50 10.29
N TYR A 438 -27.53 3.44 10.58
CA TYR A 438 -27.91 4.83 10.86
C TYR A 438 -28.03 5.68 9.59
N LEU A 439 -27.14 5.50 8.60
CA LEU A 439 -27.06 6.31 7.39
C LEU A 439 -27.83 5.68 6.21
N ASN A 440 -27.88 4.36 6.17
CA ASN A 440 -28.57 3.57 5.14
C ASN A 440 -29.40 2.45 5.80
N PRO A 441 -30.47 2.78 6.56
CA PRO A 441 -31.29 1.79 7.24
C PRO A 441 -31.98 0.85 6.25
N PRO A 442 -32.35 -0.38 6.68
CA PRO A 442 -33.12 -1.30 5.85
C PRO A 442 -34.48 -0.70 5.49
N SER A 443 -34.92 -0.98 4.28
CA SER A 443 -36.23 -0.56 3.75
C SER A 443 -36.75 -1.64 2.80
N ALA A 444 -38.06 -1.78 2.68
CA ALA A 444 -38.69 -2.74 1.78
C ALA A 444 -38.29 -2.53 0.29
N ASP A 445 -37.87 -1.31 -0.06
CA ASP A 445 -37.49 -0.94 -1.42
C ASP A 445 -35.99 -1.19 -1.71
N LYS A 446 -35.20 -1.61 -0.71
CA LYS A 446 -33.78 -1.83 -0.86
C LYS A 446 -33.44 -3.32 -0.84
N MET A 447 -32.79 -3.77 -1.90
CA MET A 447 -32.27 -5.12 -1.95
C MET A 447 -31.04 -5.27 -1.04
N GLU A 448 -30.92 -6.44 -0.41
CA GLU A 448 -29.82 -6.80 0.49
C GLU A 448 -29.23 -8.14 0.07
N LYS A 449 -27.90 -8.27 0.23
CA LYS A 449 -27.16 -9.52 0.03
C LYS A 449 -26.27 -9.78 1.23
N GLU A 450 -26.45 -10.92 1.86
CA GLU A 450 -25.58 -11.41 2.93
C GLU A 450 -24.38 -12.16 2.34
N VAL A 451 -23.18 -11.80 2.83
CA VAL A 451 -21.92 -12.43 2.46
C VAL A 451 -21.09 -12.59 3.75
N GLY A 452 -20.98 -13.81 4.26
CA GLY A 452 -20.38 -14.07 5.55
C GLY A 452 -21.11 -13.30 6.67
N ASP A 453 -20.36 -12.51 7.45
CA ASP A 453 -20.91 -11.69 8.55
C ASP A 453 -21.36 -10.28 8.10
N THR A 454 -21.31 -9.96 6.81
CA THR A 454 -21.63 -8.65 6.26
C THR A 454 -22.91 -8.68 5.45
N ILE A 455 -23.80 -7.73 5.70
CA ILE A 455 -24.98 -7.48 4.86
C ILE A 455 -24.68 -6.28 3.99
N TYR A 456 -24.67 -6.47 2.67
CA TYR A 456 -24.60 -5.39 1.69
C TYR A 456 -25.99 -4.96 1.28
N ARG A 457 -26.20 -3.66 1.14
CA ARG A 457 -27.50 -3.05 0.81
C ARG A 457 -27.33 -1.99 -0.27
N VAL A 458 -28.30 -1.87 -1.15
CA VAL A 458 -28.34 -0.78 -2.14
C VAL A 458 -28.22 0.57 -1.43
N GLY A 459 -27.31 1.41 -1.92
CA GLY A 459 -26.93 2.69 -1.31
C GLY A 459 -25.75 2.62 -0.33
N ASP A 460 -25.22 1.44 -0.02
CA ASP A 460 -24.04 1.32 0.85
C ASP A 460 -22.79 1.84 0.18
N LYS A 461 -21.95 2.54 0.98
CA LYS A 461 -20.59 2.91 0.61
C LYS A 461 -19.67 1.70 0.80
N VAL A 462 -18.97 1.32 -0.26
CA VAL A 462 -18.06 0.17 -0.29
C VAL A 462 -16.69 0.56 -0.80
N MET A 463 -15.69 -0.28 -0.50
CA MET A 463 -14.31 -0.14 -0.97
C MET A 463 -13.83 -1.48 -1.50
N GLN A 464 -13.16 -1.45 -2.65
CA GLN A 464 -12.37 -2.57 -3.16
C GLN A 464 -11.17 -2.80 -2.23
N ILE A 465 -10.93 -4.05 -1.82
CA ILE A 465 -9.87 -4.40 -0.87
C ILE A 465 -8.76 -5.27 -1.46
N LYS A 466 -8.87 -5.60 -2.74
CA LYS A 466 -7.87 -6.34 -3.51
C LYS A 466 -7.69 -5.66 -4.87
N ASN A 467 -6.52 -5.77 -5.48
CA ASN A 467 -6.37 -5.38 -6.87
C ASN A 467 -6.99 -6.46 -7.76
N ASN A 468 -7.94 -6.08 -8.62
CA ASN A 468 -8.50 -6.96 -9.62
C ASN A 468 -8.35 -6.32 -11.01
N TYR A 469 -7.32 -6.74 -11.73
CA TYR A 469 -6.94 -6.18 -13.03
C TYR A 469 -7.85 -6.64 -14.18
N GLN A 470 -8.60 -7.70 -13.98
CA GLN A 470 -9.49 -8.30 -15.00
C GLN A 470 -10.92 -7.81 -14.88
N LEU A 471 -11.28 -7.16 -13.77
CA LEU A 471 -12.62 -6.69 -13.53
C LEU A 471 -12.96 -5.56 -14.49
N GLU A 472 -13.92 -5.81 -15.36
CA GLU A 472 -14.37 -4.86 -16.37
C GLU A 472 -15.18 -3.73 -15.76
N TRP A 473 -14.97 -2.53 -16.25
CA TRP A 473 -15.75 -1.37 -15.91
C TRP A 473 -16.21 -0.62 -17.15
N GLU A 474 -17.34 0.07 -17.03
CA GLU A 474 -17.88 0.94 -18.07
C GLU A 474 -18.28 2.29 -17.50
N ARG A 475 -18.14 3.35 -18.31
CA ARG A 475 -18.71 4.66 -18.02
C ARG A 475 -19.92 4.89 -18.90
N LYS A 476 -21.00 5.38 -18.27
CA LYS A 476 -22.30 5.59 -18.94
C LYS A 476 -22.65 7.06 -18.99
N SER A 477 -23.20 7.50 -20.12
CA SER A 477 -23.81 8.81 -20.24
C SER A 477 -25.09 8.88 -19.39
N ARG A 478 -25.64 10.08 -19.20
CA ARG A 478 -26.92 10.29 -18.50
C ARG A 478 -28.10 9.50 -19.13
N TYR A 479 -27.95 9.06 -20.37
CA TYR A 479 -28.93 8.26 -21.10
C TYR A 479 -28.65 6.75 -21.03
N GLY A 480 -27.71 6.32 -20.20
CA GLY A 480 -27.36 4.90 -20.05
C GLY A 480 -26.49 4.31 -21.17
N VAL A 481 -26.03 5.14 -22.12
CA VAL A 481 -25.16 4.69 -23.21
C VAL A 481 -23.71 4.66 -22.71
N THR A 482 -23.05 3.51 -22.83
CA THR A 482 -21.63 3.35 -22.53
C THR A 482 -20.79 4.11 -23.55
N TYR A 483 -19.92 4.99 -23.07
CA TYR A 483 -19.01 5.78 -23.91
C TYR A 483 -17.53 5.48 -23.65
N ASP A 484 -17.22 4.79 -22.55
CA ASP A 484 -15.85 4.40 -22.19
C ASP A 484 -15.88 3.04 -21.48
N ARG A 485 -14.84 2.23 -21.71
CA ARG A 485 -14.68 0.90 -21.09
C ARG A 485 -13.22 0.64 -20.80
N GLY A 486 -12.98 -0.17 -19.79
CA GLY A 486 -11.63 -0.62 -19.45
C GLY A 486 -11.66 -1.71 -18.40
N ASN A 487 -10.50 -2.10 -17.97
CA ASN A 487 -10.30 -3.14 -16.97
C ASN A 487 -9.51 -2.60 -15.79
N GLY A 488 -9.73 -3.21 -14.63
CA GLY A 488 -8.98 -2.96 -13.41
C GLY A 488 -9.73 -2.06 -12.42
N ILE A 489 -9.96 -2.64 -11.24
CA ILE A 489 -10.41 -1.95 -10.02
C ILE A 489 -9.39 -2.28 -8.93
N PHE A 490 -8.96 -1.25 -8.21
CA PHE A 490 -7.79 -1.36 -7.35
C PHE A 490 -8.14 -1.22 -5.87
N ASN A 491 -7.28 -1.79 -5.04
CA ASN A 491 -7.39 -1.65 -3.60
C ASN A 491 -7.43 -0.17 -3.20
N GLY A 492 -8.45 0.20 -2.43
CA GLY A 492 -8.71 1.58 -2.02
C GLY A 492 -9.75 2.32 -2.88
N ASP A 493 -10.11 1.82 -4.07
CA ASP A 493 -11.20 2.41 -4.85
C ASP A 493 -12.50 2.32 -4.07
N THR A 494 -13.24 3.44 -3.95
CA THR A 494 -14.52 3.48 -3.25
C THR A 494 -15.68 3.77 -4.19
N GLY A 495 -16.82 3.20 -3.85
CA GLY A 495 -18.04 3.34 -4.63
C GLY A 495 -19.29 3.18 -3.78
N VAL A 496 -20.43 3.21 -4.46
CA VAL A 496 -21.76 3.02 -3.88
C VAL A 496 -22.44 1.87 -4.60
N ILE A 497 -23.10 0.99 -3.86
CA ILE A 497 -23.91 -0.08 -4.42
C ILE A 497 -25.15 0.53 -5.05
N GLU A 498 -25.29 0.41 -6.36
CA GLU A 498 -26.44 0.94 -7.12
C GLU A 498 -27.56 -0.08 -7.27
N ASP A 499 -27.22 -1.37 -7.42
CA ASP A 499 -28.20 -2.44 -7.61
C ASP A 499 -27.66 -3.78 -7.11
N ILE A 500 -28.58 -4.66 -6.70
CA ILE A 500 -28.31 -6.06 -6.35
C ILE A 500 -29.34 -6.93 -7.08
N ASN A 501 -28.87 -7.68 -8.06
CA ASN A 501 -29.71 -8.50 -8.90
C ASN A 501 -29.53 -9.99 -8.59
N PHE A 502 -30.54 -10.62 -7.98
CA PHE A 502 -30.50 -12.03 -7.64
C PHE A 502 -30.74 -12.97 -8.83
N PHE A 503 -31.28 -12.45 -9.92
CA PHE A 503 -31.51 -13.29 -11.12
C PHE A 503 -30.21 -13.49 -11.89
N SER A 504 -29.42 -12.44 -12.05
CA SER A 504 -28.09 -12.52 -12.68
C SER A 504 -26.97 -12.85 -11.68
N GLU A 505 -27.29 -12.96 -10.38
CA GLU A 505 -26.33 -13.14 -9.28
C GLU A 505 -25.20 -12.08 -9.27
N GLN A 506 -25.54 -10.83 -9.54
CA GLN A 506 -24.61 -9.73 -9.67
C GLN A 506 -24.96 -8.54 -8.77
N MET A 507 -23.93 -7.82 -8.36
CA MET A 507 -24.01 -6.55 -7.65
C MET A 507 -23.39 -5.45 -8.52
N LEU A 508 -24.13 -4.36 -8.74
CA LEU A 508 -23.63 -3.19 -9.46
C LEU A 508 -23.09 -2.17 -8.48
N VAL A 509 -21.82 -1.81 -8.64
CA VAL A 509 -21.15 -0.75 -7.87
C VAL A 509 -20.75 0.38 -8.80
N ARG A 510 -21.12 1.62 -8.42
CA ARG A 510 -20.63 2.83 -9.08
C ARG A 510 -19.51 3.43 -8.24
N PHE A 511 -18.30 3.45 -8.79
CA PHE A 511 -17.12 4.05 -8.19
C PHE A 511 -17.10 5.58 -8.34
N GLU A 512 -16.27 6.27 -7.56
CA GLU A 512 -16.21 7.75 -7.48
C GLU A 512 -15.89 8.46 -8.80
N ASP A 513 -15.30 7.78 -9.76
CA ASP A 513 -14.98 8.30 -11.11
C ASP A 513 -16.00 7.88 -12.17
N ASP A 514 -17.23 7.58 -11.74
CA ASP A 514 -18.34 7.12 -12.57
C ASP A 514 -18.08 5.82 -13.36
N ARG A 515 -17.16 4.98 -12.88
CA ARG A 515 -16.99 3.61 -13.37
C ARG A 515 -18.08 2.71 -12.77
N PHE A 516 -18.86 2.07 -13.61
CA PHE A 516 -19.85 1.07 -13.24
C PHE A 516 -19.25 -0.33 -13.39
N VAL A 517 -19.34 -1.12 -12.33
CA VAL A 517 -18.73 -2.45 -12.26
C VAL A 517 -19.77 -3.46 -11.79
N TYR A 518 -19.87 -4.59 -12.50
CA TYR A 518 -20.71 -5.71 -12.13
C TYR A 518 -19.85 -6.78 -11.44
N TYR A 519 -20.12 -7.00 -10.16
CA TYR A 519 -19.49 -8.06 -9.36
C TYR A 519 -20.39 -9.29 -9.36
N ASP A 520 -19.87 -10.44 -9.73
CA ASP A 520 -20.52 -11.70 -9.45
C ASP A 520 -20.55 -11.94 -7.93
N PHE A 521 -21.60 -12.61 -7.42
CA PHE A 521 -21.72 -12.85 -5.98
C PHE A 521 -20.53 -13.61 -5.37
N THR A 522 -19.80 -14.36 -6.18
CA THR A 522 -18.55 -15.05 -5.79
C THR A 522 -17.36 -14.12 -5.59
N GLN A 523 -17.41 -12.89 -6.10
CA GLN A 523 -16.36 -11.87 -6.02
C GLN A 523 -16.59 -10.85 -4.89
N LEU A 524 -17.69 -10.95 -4.15
CA LEU A 524 -18.05 -9.97 -3.12
C LEU A 524 -17.10 -9.99 -1.90
N ASP A 525 -16.23 -10.98 -1.78
CA ASP A 525 -15.13 -11.00 -0.82
C ASP A 525 -14.03 -9.97 -1.13
N GLU A 526 -14.07 -9.36 -2.32
CA GLU A 526 -13.19 -8.25 -2.72
C GLU A 526 -13.70 -6.89 -2.24
N LEU A 527 -14.91 -6.81 -1.69
CA LEU A 527 -15.53 -5.58 -1.19
C LEU A 527 -15.61 -5.56 0.33
N GLU A 528 -15.51 -4.38 0.91
CA GLU A 528 -15.85 -4.10 2.32
C GLU A 528 -16.72 -2.83 2.41
N LEU A 529 -17.58 -2.76 3.46
CA LEU A 529 -18.26 -1.50 3.79
C LEU A 529 -17.22 -0.42 4.12
N ALA A 530 -17.43 0.81 3.65
CA ALA A 530 -16.46 1.88 3.72
C ALA A 530 -16.95 3.18 4.37
N TYR A 531 -17.97 3.12 5.22
CA TYR A 531 -18.34 4.26 6.08
C TYR A 531 -17.21 4.63 7.03
N ALA A 532 -16.51 3.63 7.56
CA ALA A 532 -15.29 3.75 8.33
C ALA A 532 -14.21 2.84 7.75
N ILE A 533 -13.00 3.38 7.60
CA ILE A 533 -11.83 2.64 7.14
C ILE A 533 -10.67 2.81 8.13
N THR A 534 -9.67 1.95 8.05
CA THR A 534 -8.44 2.16 8.83
C THR A 534 -7.63 3.30 8.22
N ILE A 535 -6.86 4.00 9.07
CA ILE A 535 -5.99 5.09 8.63
C ILE A 535 -5.01 4.61 7.53
N HIS A 536 -4.50 3.38 7.62
CA HIS A 536 -3.65 2.78 6.57
C HIS A 536 -4.35 2.74 5.21
N LYS A 537 -5.65 2.39 5.17
CA LYS A 537 -6.42 2.35 3.92
C LYS A 537 -6.78 3.73 3.36
N SER A 538 -6.55 4.81 4.12
CA SER A 538 -6.76 6.18 3.66
C SER A 538 -5.53 6.82 3.01
N GLN A 539 -4.39 6.13 3.02
CA GLN A 539 -3.17 6.65 2.39
C GLN A 539 -3.42 6.95 0.90
N GLY A 540 -2.82 8.02 0.39
CA GLY A 540 -3.05 8.51 -0.98
C GLY A 540 -4.43 9.14 -1.24
N SER A 541 -5.33 9.17 -0.22
CA SER A 541 -6.67 9.77 -0.32
C SER A 541 -6.76 11.05 0.51
N GLU A 542 -7.65 11.95 0.10
CA GLU A 542 -8.03 13.13 0.87
C GLU A 542 -9.55 13.27 0.87
N TYR A 543 -10.10 13.81 1.95
CA TYR A 543 -11.53 13.94 2.15
C TYR A 543 -11.90 15.37 2.57
N PRO A 544 -13.07 15.89 2.18
CA PRO A 544 -13.56 17.18 2.65
C PRO A 544 -13.57 17.27 4.17
N ALA A 545 -14.07 16.23 4.84
CA ALA A 545 -14.02 16.11 6.30
C ALA A 545 -13.61 14.71 6.73
N VAL A 546 -12.82 14.66 7.80
CA VAL A 546 -12.37 13.42 8.45
C VAL A 546 -12.85 13.39 9.89
N LEU A 547 -13.47 12.28 10.30
CA LEU A 547 -13.77 11.99 11.71
C LEU A 547 -12.82 10.93 12.24
N ILE A 548 -12.27 11.18 13.44
CA ILE A 548 -11.31 10.27 14.06
C ILE A 548 -11.80 9.94 15.47
N PRO A 549 -12.17 8.68 15.78
CA PRO A 549 -12.51 8.28 17.14
C PRO A 549 -11.23 8.20 17.99
N MET A 550 -11.21 8.92 19.10
CA MET A 550 -10.12 8.95 20.09
C MET A 550 -10.48 8.06 21.28
N PHE A 551 -10.06 6.80 21.24
CA PHE A 551 -10.26 5.82 22.29
C PHE A 551 -9.06 4.88 22.41
N PRO A 552 -8.69 4.42 23.62
CA PRO A 552 -7.52 3.56 23.82
C PRO A 552 -7.53 2.31 22.94
N GLY A 553 -6.36 1.97 22.41
CA GLY A 553 -6.13 0.85 21.53
C GLY A 553 -4.73 0.23 21.73
N PRO A 554 -4.33 -0.71 20.89
CA PRO A 554 -3.00 -1.30 20.96
C PRO A 554 -1.91 -0.22 20.81
N ARG A 555 -0.98 -0.14 21.78
CA ARG A 555 0.05 0.92 21.84
C ARG A 555 0.89 1.02 20.56
N MET A 556 1.17 -0.10 19.91
CA MET A 556 1.92 -0.13 18.64
C MET A 556 1.22 0.61 17.49
N LEU A 557 -0.13 0.64 17.50
CA LEU A 557 -0.93 1.34 16.48
C LEU A 557 -1.29 2.76 16.90
N MET A 558 -1.20 3.10 18.19
CA MET A 558 -1.53 4.42 18.71
C MET A 558 -0.27 5.29 18.76
N ASN A 559 0.28 5.64 17.61
CA ASN A 559 1.52 6.40 17.49
C ASN A 559 1.36 7.72 16.72
N ARG A 560 2.38 8.56 16.80
CA ARG A 560 2.44 9.89 16.21
C ARG A 560 2.21 9.89 14.70
N ASN A 561 2.88 9.00 13.96
CA ASN A 561 2.80 8.96 12.51
C ASN A 561 1.40 8.55 12.02
N LEU A 562 0.72 7.65 12.77
CA LEU A 562 -0.66 7.31 12.47
C LEU A 562 -1.60 8.50 12.66
N LEU A 563 -1.45 9.23 13.76
CA LEU A 563 -2.24 10.45 14.04
C LEU A 563 -1.95 11.53 12.99
N TYR A 564 -0.69 11.78 12.69
CA TYR A 564 -0.27 12.71 11.65
C TYR A 564 -0.88 12.36 10.29
N THR A 565 -0.77 11.10 9.88
CA THR A 565 -1.37 10.63 8.62
C THR A 565 -2.88 10.83 8.61
N ALA A 566 -3.59 10.52 9.70
CA ALA A 566 -5.04 10.70 9.76
C ALA A 566 -5.47 12.16 9.63
N VAL A 567 -4.79 13.06 10.33
CA VAL A 567 -5.06 14.51 10.30
C VAL A 567 -4.82 15.07 8.90
N THR A 568 -3.73 14.66 8.25
CA THR A 568 -3.37 15.15 6.90
C THR A 568 -4.27 14.62 5.79
N ARG A 569 -5.23 13.73 6.08
CA ARG A 569 -6.25 13.29 5.09
C ARG A 569 -7.42 14.27 4.95
N ALA A 570 -7.55 15.24 5.84
CA ALA A 570 -8.64 16.22 5.76
C ALA A 570 -8.24 17.45 4.95
N ARG A 571 -9.13 17.88 4.05
CA ARG A 571 -8.98 19.12 3.28
C ARG A 571 -9.54 20.33 4.01
N THR A 572 -10.77 20.20 4.55
CA THR A 572 -11.53 21.33 5.09
C THR A 572 -11.76 21.22 6.59
N CYS A 573 -11.98 20.00 7.13
CA CYS A 573 -12.27 19.82 8.55
C CYS A 573 -11.77 18.47 9.08
N VAL A 574 -11.06 18.52 10.20
CA VAL A 574 -10.80 17.35 11.07
C VAL A 574 -11.68 17.48 12.30
N CYS A 575 -12.43 16.44 12.60
CA CYS A 575 -13.20 16.35 13.82
C CYS A 575 -12.83 15.08 14.61
N MET A 576 -12.18 15.24 15.72
CA MET A 576 -11.82 14.15 16.63
C MET A 576 -12.89 14.02 17.73
N VAL A 577 -13.27 12.78 18.04
CA VAL A 577 -14.34 12.50 19.02
C VAL A 577 -13.85 11.48 20.04
N GLY A 578 -13.76 11.85 21.29
CA GLY A 578 -13.34 10.92 22.33
C GLY A 578 -12.56 11.53 23.49
N LEU A 579 -11.52 10.83 23.92
CA LEU A 579 -10.67 11.16 25.06
C LEU A 579 -9.47 12.01 24.62
N GLU A 580 -9.26 13.16 25.28
CA GLU A 580 -8.10 14.02 25.02
C GLU A 580 -6.78 13.35 25.37
N ASP A 581 -6.76 12.58 26.47
CA ASP A 581 -5.55 11.85 26.88
C ASP A 581 -5.07 10.91 25.77
N CYS A 582 -6.01 10.25 25.08
CA CYS A 582 -5.68 9.37 23.95
C CYS A 582 -4.98 10.13 22.80
N PHE A 583 -5.42 11.34 22.49
CA PHE A 583 -4.76 12.20 21.51
C PHE A 583 -3.32 12.55 21.93
N HIS A 584 -3.16 13.00 23.20
CA HIS A 584 -1.86 13.39 23.72
C HIS A 584 -0.89 12.20 23.82
N GLU A 585 -1.39 11.03 24.21
CA GLU A 585 -0.60 9.79 24.22
C GLU A 585 -0.14 9.41 22.82
N MET A 586 -1.00 9.50 21.79
CA MET A 586 -0.61 9.25 20.40
C MET A 586 0.42 10.25 19.91
N ALA A 587 0.22 11.54 20.17
CA ALA A 587 1.14 12.59 19.73
C ALA A 587 2.52 12.48 20.41
N ALA A 588 2.57 11.99 21.64
CA ALA A 588 3.81 11.74 22.39
C ALA A 588 4.47 10.41 22.02
N ASN A 589 3.75 9.47 21.44
CA ASN A 589 4.26 8.13 21.14
C ASN A 589 5.04 8.12 19.81
N GLU A 590 6.36 8.17 19.91
CA GLU A 590 7.31 8.10 18.78
C GLU A 590 7.64 6.67 18.35
N SER A 591 7.06 5.66 19.01
CA SER A 591 7.34 4.28 18.66
C SER A 591 6.82 3.97 17.26
N GLU A 592 7.68 4.11 16.28
CA GLU A 592 7.49 3.49 14.97
C GLU A 592 7.72 1.99 15.10
N GLN A 593 6.95 1.22 14.37
CA GLN A 593 7.29 -0.19 14.19
C GLN A 593 8.64 -0.22 13.48
N LYS A 594 9.69 -0.60 14.21
CA LYS A 594 11.03 -0.73 13.63
C LYS A 594 10.94 -1.69 12.45
N ARG A 595 11.34 -1.21 11.27
CA ARG A 595 11.46 -2.03 10.08
C ARG A 595 12.92 -2.38 9.88
N TYR A 596 13.17 -3.65 9.72
CA TYR A 596 14.50 -4.15 9.37
C TYR A 596 14.65 -4.08 7.87
N SER A 597 15.34 -3.04 7.37
CA SER A 597 15.74 -2.83 5.98
C SER A 597 17.24 -2.54 5.92
N SER A 598 17.85 -2.70 4.77
CA SER A 598 19.28 -2.46 4.56
C SER A 598 19.56 -1.76 3.23
N LEU A 599 18.54 -1.18 2.62
CA LEU A 599 18.69 -0.51 1.33
C LEU A 599 19.64 0.68 1.40
N ASP A 600 19.58 1.47 2.46
CA ASP A 600 20.50 2.59 2.71
C ASP A 600 21.97 2.15 2.73
N LEU A 601 22.29 1.10 3.47
CA LEU A 601 23.62 0.53 3.54
C LEU A 601 24.08 -0.03 2.18
N ARG A 602 23.18 -0.66 1.42
CA ARG A 602 23.52 -1.19 0.09
C ARG A 602 23.80 -0.10 -0.92
N ILE A 603 23.06 1.00 -0.87
CA ILE A 603 23.30 2.17 -1.71
C ILE A 603 24.71 2.71 -1.39
N GLN A 604 25.05 2.88 -0.11
CA GLN A 604 26.37 3.34 0.32
C GLN A 604 27.49 2.37 -0.08
N GLU A 605 27.26 1.05 0.06
CA GLU A 605 28.24 0.04 -0.38
C GLU A 605 28.53 0.15 -1.87
N MET A 606 27.50 0.31 -2.71
CA MET A 606 27.65 0.41 -4.17
C MET A 606 28.29 1.72 -4.61
N GLU A 607 27.91 2.84 -4.00
CA GLU A 607 28.54 4.15 -4.25
C GLU A 607 30.03 4.11 -3.98
N ASN A 608 30.45 3.49 -2.86
CA ASN A 608 31.86 3.37 -2.48
C ASN A 608 32.68 2.45 -3.40
N VAL A 609 32.04 1.49 -4.07
CA VAL A 609 32.73 0.57 -5.02
C VAL A 609 32.92 1.23 -6.38
N GLY A 610 32.22 2.35 -6.65
CA GLY A 610 32.36 3.11 -7.90
C GLY A 610 31.80 2.38 -9.12
N ILE A 611 30.67 1.70 -8.95
CA ILE A 611 29.92 1.08 -10.06
C ILE A 611 29.08 2.12 -10.76
#